data_f0a8f04a701ce3757eef5ec137797f83
#
_entry.id   f0a8f04a701ce3757eef5ec137797f83
#
_cell.length_a   1.000
_cell.length_b   1.000
_cell.length_c   1.000
_cell.angle_alpha   90.00
_cell.angle_beta   90.00
_cell.angle_gamma   90.00
#
_symmetry.space_group_name_H-M   'P 1'
#
loop_
_entity.id
_entity.type
_entity.pdbx_description
1 polymer ?
#
loop_
_entity_poly.entity_id
_entity_poly.type
_entity_poly.pdbx_seq_one_letter_code
_entity_poly.pdbx_strand_id
1 'polypeptide(L)'
;MNRIIQIGLDVHTTNYTICIMEPKLFNENIVHYQSTISPNIKSLLKVVSNFKDKMKDDNLDITFGYEAGCLGYSLYKDIVNAGYKCVILAPTTMSVEKGGKKLKNDMRDARQIAKCMCDGSYRAVYIPTEEDDAIKEFIRMRDDIKQNLKSIKQQIVALLTRHGFINSDTKWTQKYISWINSIDFGSALLKETLDEYMLEYHHLVERITYFDNRIEEIAYGVKYKDKVEKLECFIGIKTHTALSLIVETGDFSRFAKGNLYGAWLGMIPCQSASGPKDNRFGITKAGNSHLRKLLSESAQSLSKGQVGYKSKELKRRQSKCSGEVVAYADKANERLRRKYFKMVARGKNANVARELACFIWGMMTDNIGSTAIPQ
;
A
#
# COMPACT_ATOMS: atom_id res chain seq x y z
N MET A 1 -2.51 -15.89 -37.92
CA MET A 1 -2.17 -15.01 -36.79
C MET A 1 -3.46 -14.69 -36.07
N ASN A 2 -3.48 -14.84 -34.76
CA ASN A 2 -4.65 -14.43 -33.97
C ASN A 2 -4.82 -12.93 -34.04
N ARG A 3 -6.05 -12.47 -34.25
CA ARG A 3 -6.39 -11.05 -34.26
C ARG A 3 -6.48 -10.54 -32.84
N ILE A 4 -5.67 -9.55 -32.50
CA ILE A 4 -5.59 -9.00 -31.14
C ILE A 4 -6.70 -7.98 -30.93
N ILE A 5 -7.48 -8.14 -29.86
CA ILE A 5 -8.56 -7.24 -29.45
C ILE A 5 -8.31 -6.78 -28.01
N GLN A 6 -8.26 -5.49 -27.81
CA GLN A 6 -8.13 -4.88 -26.48
C GLN A 6 -9.47 -4.28 -26.04
N ILE A 7 -9.94 -4.66 -24.87
CA ILE A 7 -11.20 -4.18 -24.30
C ILE A 7 -10.89 -3.33 -23.08
N GLY A 8 -10.97 -2.01 -23.23
CA GLY A 8 -10.83 -1.06 -22.15
C GLY A 8 -12.16 -0.86 -21.41
N LEU A 9 -12.13 -0.89 -20.10
CA LEU A 9 -13.29 -0.70 -19.25
C LEU A 9 -13.04 0.47 -18.30
N ASP A 10 -13.93 1.46 -18.29
CA ASP A 10 -14.07 2.38 -17.18
C ASP A 10 -15.16 1.82 -16.26
N VAL A 11 -14.79 1.53 -15.01
CA VAL A 11 -15.59 0.70 -14.10
C VAL A 11 -16.05 1.49 -12.89
N HIS A 12 -17.36 1.59 -12.72
CA HIS A 12 -18.02 2.18 -11.57
C HIS A 12 -18.97 1.17 -10.89
N THR A 13 -19.37 1.46 -9.67
CA THR A 13 -20.35 0.62 -8.95
C THR A 13 -21.73 0.61 -9.60
N THR A 14 -22.05 1.63 -10.40
CA THR A 14 -23.34 1.83 -11.04
C THR A 14 -23.38 1.41 -12.50
N ASN A 15 -22.25 1.42 -13.19
CA ASN A 15 -22.15 1.08 -14.61
C ASN A 15 -20.72 0.69 -14.99
N TYR A 16 -20.57 0.00 -16.11
CA TYR A 16 -19.31 -0.19 -16.83
C TYR A 16 -19.41 0.45 -18.19
N THR A 17 -18.41 1.26 -18.55
CA THR A 17 -18.28 1.77 -19.93
C THR A 17 -17.19 0.96 -20.62
N ILE A 18 -17.53 0.39 -21.78
CA ILE A 18 -16.70 -0.52 -22.57
C ILE A 18 -16.25 0.14 -23.86
N CYS A 19 -14.98 -0.07 -24.22
CA CYS A 19 -14.44 0.25 -25.54
C CYS A 19 -13.69 -0.97 -26.09
N ILE A 20 -14.16 -1.51 -27.23
CA ILE A 20 -13.50 -2.61 -27.95
C ILE A 20 -12.65 -2.00 -29.06
N MET A 21 -11.34 -2.24 -28.99
CA MET A 21 -10.36 -1.64 -29.88
C MET A 21 -9.40 -2.70 -30.45
N GLU A 22 -9.06 -2.53 -31.71
CA GLU A 22 -8.06 -3.35 -32.40
C GLU A 22 -6.82 -2.52 -32.69
N PRO A 23 -5.62 -2.94 -32.23
CA PRO A 23 -4.38 -2.24 -32.58
C PRO A 23 -4.05 -2.36 -34.07
N LYS A 24 -3.57 -1.29 -34.66
CA LYS A 24 -3.04 -1.28 -36.03
C LYS A 24 -1.60 -0.77 -36.07
N LEU A 25 -0.75 -1.52 -36.77
CA LEU A 25 0.61 -1.08 -37.05
C LEU A 25 0.53 0.05 -38.08
N PHE A 26 1.15 1.18 -37.78
CA PHE A 26 1.28 2.36 -38.68
C PHE A 26 -0.02 3.13 -39.00
N ASN A 27 -1.17 2.75 -38.45
CA ASN A 27 -2.46 3.42 -38.61
C ASN A 27 -3.11 3.70 -37.26
N GLU A 28 -4.18 4.51 -37.25
CA GLU A 28 -4.99 4.68 -36.03
C GLU A 28 -5.66 3.37 -35.63
N ASN A 29 -5.72 3.10 -34.34
CA ASN A 29 -6.40 1.94 -33.78
C ASN A 29 -7.88 1.97 -34.14
N ILE A 30 -8.46 0.82 -34.49
CA ILE A 30 -9.88 0.72 -34.87
C ILE A 30 -10.76 0.53 -33.64
N VAL A 31 -11.70 1.44 -33.42
CA VAL A 31 -12.76 1.27 -32.41
C VAL A 31 -13.93 0.54 -33.06
N HIS A 32 -14.18 -0.69 -32.63
CA HIS A 32 -15.27 -1.54 -33.11
C HIS A 32 -16.60 -1.30 -32.41
N TYR A 33 -16.50 -1.02 -31.10
CA TYR A 33 -17.68 -0.87 -30.25
C TYR A 33 -17.39 -0.01 -29.03
N GLN A 34 -18.35 0.80 -28.63
CA GLN A 34 -18.29 1.57 -27.41
C GLN A 34 -19.70 1.77 -26.86
N SER A 35 -19.90 1.50 -25.56
CA SER A 35 -21.21 1.64 -24.89
C SER A 35 -21.07 1.60 -23.38
N THR A 36 -22.11 2.00 -22.68
CA THR A 36 -22.27 1.81 -21.24
C THR A 36 -23.23 0.65 -20.99
N ILE A 37 -22.87 -0.21 -20.04
CA ILE A 37 -23.61 -1.43 -19.69
C ILE A 37 -23.83 -1.53 -18.18
N SER A 38 -24.70 -2.44 -17.74
CA SER A 38 -24.90 -2.75 -16.33
C SER A 38 -23.62 -3.33 -15.71
N PRO A 39 -23.32 -3.02 -14.41
CA PRO A 39 -22.06 -3.36 -13.75
C PRO A 39 -22.02 -4.82 -13.29
N ASN A 40 -22.05 -5.76 -14.23
CA ASN A 40 -21.96 -7.19 -13.95
C ASN A 40 -21.30 -7.95 -15.08
N ILE A 41 -20.70 -9.08 -14.75
CA ILE A 41 -19.98 -9.92 -15.69
C ILE A 41 -20.87 -10.47 -16.82
N LYS A 42 -22.15 -10.78 -16.55
CA LYS A 42 -23.08 -11.32 -17.56
C LYS A 42 -23.31 -10.33 -18.68
N SER A 43 -23.53 -9.05 -18.35
CA SER A 43 -23.70 -7.98 -19.33
C SER A 43 -22.43 -7.78 -20.18
N LEU A 44 -21.26 -7.85 -19.53
CA LEU A 44 -19.97 -7.75 -20.19
C LEU A 44 -19.77 -8.90 -21.18
N LEU A 45 -19.96 -10.13 -20.77
CA LEU A 45 -19.82 -11.32 -21.63
C LEU A 45 -20.81 -11.34 -22.79
N LYS A 46 -22.04 -10.84 -22.57
CA LYS A 46 -23.02 -10.70 -23.66
C LYS A 46 -22.52 -9.76 -24.76
N VAL A 47 -21.92 -8.62 -24.41
CA VAL A 47 -21.34 -7.70 -25.40
C VAL A 47 -20.21 -8.38 -26.16
N VAL A 48 -19.35 -9.14 -25.49
CA VAL A 48 -18.25 -9.84 -26.13
C VAL A 48 -18.74 -10.97 -27.06
N SER A 49 -19.76 -11.73 -26.64
CA SER A 49 -20.39 -12.74 -27.52
C SER A 49 -20.95 -12.10 -28.78
N ASN A 50 -21.76 -11.05 -28.66
CA ASN A 50 -22.32 -10.32 -29.80
C ASN A 50 -21.24 -9.77 -30.72
N PHE A 51 -20.10 -9.32 -30.15
CA PHE A 51 -18.98 -8.85 -30.93
C PHE A 51 -18.30 -9.99 -31.71
N LYS A 52 -18.05 -11.15 -31.08
CA LYS A 52 -17.50 -12.34 -31.76
C LYS A 52 -18.40 -12.81 -32.91
N ASP A 53 -19.70 -12.91 -32.68
CA ASP A 53 -20.68 -13.31 -33.71
C ASP A 53 -20.66 -12.36 -34.92
N LYS A 54 -20.52 -11.06 -34.67
CA LYS A 54 -20.44 -10.04 -35.72
C LYS A 54 -19.13 -10.12 -36.53
N MET A 55 -18.02 -10.45 -35.85
CA MET A 55 -16.71 -10.52 -36.50
C MET A 55 -16.53 -11.80 -37.33
N LYS A 56 -17.30 -12.86 -37.06
CA LYS A 56 -17.21 -14.16 -37.75
C LYS A 56 -15.79 -14.73 -37.78
N ASP A 57 -15.00 -14.44 -36.74
CA ASP A 57 -13.59 -14.87 -36.61
C ASP A 57 -13.42 -15.56 -35.26
N ASP A 58 -13.08 -16.84 -35.28
CA ASP A 58 -12.91 -17.66 -34.08
C ASP A 58 -11.51 -17.48 -33.45
N ASN A 59 -10.57 -16.82 -34.15
CA ASN A 59 -9.19 -16.64 -33.70
C ASN A 59 -8.94 -15.25 -33.08
N LEU A 60 -9.81 -14.78 -32.20
CA LEU A 60 -9.66 -13.51 -31.50
C LEU A 60 -8.90 -13.70 -30.18
N ASP A 61 -7.74 -13.03 -30.04
CA ASP A 61 -7.03 -12.91 -28.76
C ASP A 61 -7.54 -11.67 -28.00
N ILE A 62 -8.49 -11.90 -27.09
CA ILE A 62 -9.19 -10.83 -26.36
C ILE A 62 -8.54 -10.64 -24.98
N THR A 63 -8.12 -9.41 -24.70
CA THR A 63 -7.62 -8.99 -23.40
C THR A 63 -8.45 -7.83 -22.87
N PHE A 64 -8.93 -7.95 -21.64
CA PHE A 64 -9.62 -6.89 -20.91
C PHE A 64 -8.64 -6.06 -20.09
N GLY A 65 -8.95 -4.79 -19.88
CA GLY A 65 -8.20 -3.95 -18.96
C GLY A 65 -9.06 -2.85 -18.36
N TYR A 66 -8.79 -2.54 -17.11
CA TYR A 66 -9.41 -1.43 -16.40
C TYR A 66 -8.41 -0.77 -15.44
N GLU A 67 -8.71 0.48 -15.08
CA GLU A 67 -7.88 1.25 -14.16
C GLU A 67 -8.05 0.76 -12.71
N ALA A 68 -6.95 0.68 -11.95
CA ALA A 68 -7.00 0.36 -10.53
C ALA A 68 -7.84 1.38 -9.77
N GLY A 69 -8.92 0.93 -9.15
CA GLY A 69 -9.92 1.76 -8.48
C GLY A 69 -10.64 1.04 -7.35
N CYS A 70 -11.84 1.50 -7.02
CA CYS A 70 -12.62 1.05 -5.87
C CYS A 70 -13.14 -0.39 -5.97
N LEU A 71 -13.24 -0.98 -7.18
CA LEU A 71 -13.71 -2.36 -7.37
C LEU A 71 -12.66 -3.42 -7.01
N GLY A 72 -11.44 -3.03 -6.66
CA GLY A 72 -10.39 -3.97 -6.29
C GLY A 72 -10.15 -5.03 -7.38
N TYR A 73 -10.11 -6.30 -6.97
CA TYR A 73 -9.77 -7.42 -7.85
C TYR A 73 -10.98 -8.30 -8.25
N SER A 74 -12.20 -7.98 -7.81
CA SER A 74 -13.38 -8.83 -8.06
C SER A 74 -13.68 -9.01 -9.55
N LEU A 75 -13.75 -7.91 -10.30
CA LEU A 75 -13.99 -7.96 -11.75
C LEU A 75 -12.86 -8.68 -12.50
N TYR A 76 -11.60 -8.50 -12.07
CA TYR A 76 -10.46 -9.25 -12.62
C TYR A 76 -10.68 -10.77 -12.49
N LYS A 77 -11.05 -11.22 -11.29
CA LYS A 77 -11.33 -12.64 -11.01
C LYS A 77 -12.48 -13.16 -11.86
N ASP A 78 -13.57 -12.40 -11.98
CA ASP A 78 -14.72 -12.79 -12.78
C ASP A 78 -14.38 -12.94 -14.27
N ILE A 79 -13.58 -12.03 -14.83
CA ILE A 79 -13.13 -12.07 -16.22
C ILE A 79 -12.20 -13.27 -16.45
N VAL A 80 -11.24 -13.51 -15.56
CA VAL A 80 -10.31 -14.63 -15.65
C VAL A 80 -11.04 -15.97 -15.51
N ASN A 81 -11.99 -16.08 -14.58
CA ASN A 81 -12.84 -17.27 -14.41
C ASN A 81 -13.71 -17.54 -15.62
N ALA A 82 -14.07 -16.50 -16.38
CA ALA A 82 -14.77 -16.64 -17.65
C ALA A 82 -13.85 -17.05 -18.83
N GLY A 83 -12.55 -17.29 -18.59
CA GLY A 83 -11.59 -17.77 -19.56
C GLY A 83 -10.91 -16.66 -20.40
N TYR A 84 -11.02 -15.41 -19.99
CA TYR A 84 -10.38 -14.29 -20.70
C TYR A 84 -9.14 -13.77 -19.98
N LYS A 85 -8.22 -13.17 -20.75
CA LYS A 85 -7.10 -12.39 -20.20
C LYS A 85 -7.61 -11.07 -19.63
N CYS A 86 -7.06 -10.66 -18.50
CA CYS A 86 -7.39 -9.37 -17.88
C CYS A 86 -6.14 -8.73 -17.29
N VAL A 87 -6.05 -7.41 -17.38
CA VAL A 87 -5.00 -6.60 -16.74
C VAL A 87 -5.62 -5.43 -15.99
N ILE A 88 -5.06 -5.08 -14.84
CA ILE A 88 -5.41 -3.86 -14.12
C ILE A 88 -4.31 -2.85 -14.36
N LEU A 89 -4.65 -1.68 -14.90
CA LEU A 89 -3.69 -0.64 -15.25
C LEU A 89 -3.43 0.27 -14.05
N ALA A 90 -2.16 0.60 -13.81
CA ALA A 90 -1.79 1.56 -12.78
C ALA A 90 -2.02 2.99 -13.27
N PRO A 91 -2.90 3.80 -12.65
CA PRO A 91 -3.31 5.13 -13.13
C PRO A 91 -2.15 6.08 -13.41
N THR A 92 -1.14 6.04 -12.54
CA THR A 92 0.03 6.93 -12.60
C THR A 92 0.98 6.64 -13.77
N THR A 93 0.77 5.54 -14.48
CA THR A 93 1.65 5.09 -15.59
C THR A 93 0.98 5.16 -16.95
N MET A 94 -0.31 5.47 -16.98
CA MET A 94 -1.05 5.62 -18.24
C MET A 94 -0.67 6.94 -18.92
N SER A 95 -0.47 6.89 -20.22
CA SER A 95 -0.26 8.09 -21.03
C SER A 95 -1.54 8.93 -21.08
N VAL A 96 -1.42 10.23 -20.80
CA VAL A 96 -2.55 11.18 -20.91
C VAL A 96 -2.40 11.96 -22.21
N GLU A 97 -3.46 12.04 -23.02
CA GLU A 97 -3.46 12.88 -24.21
C GLU A 97 -3.25 14.36 -23.83
N LYS A 98 -2.20 14.96 -24.37
CA LYS A 98 -1.91 16.39 -24.19
C LYS A 98 -2.86 17.19 -25.09
N GLY A 99 -3.68 18.06 -24.50
CA GLY A 99 -4.37 19.10 -25.25
C GLY A 99 -5.90 19.04 -25.29
N GLY A 100 -6.56 19.09 -24.17
CA GLY A 100 -7.99 19.36 -24.09
C GLY A 100 -8.40 19.82 -22.69
N LYS A 101 -9.41 20.70 -22.58
CA LYS A 101 -10.09 20.95 -21.32
C LYS A 101 -10.50 19.59 -20.76
N LYS A 102 -10.18 19.31 -19.48
CA LYS A 102 -10.55 18.06 -18.77
C LYS A 102 -12.08 17.95 -18.66
N LEU A 103 -12.74 17.61 -19.74
CA LEU A 103 -14.12 17.13 -19.69
C LEU A 103 -14.04 15.64 -19.36
N LYS A 104 -14.28 15.29 -18.10
CA LYS A 104 -14.38 13.92 -17.65
C LYS A 104 -15.59 13.28 -18.33
N ASN A 105 -15.36 12.19 -19.06
CA ASN A 105 -16.39 11.44 -19.77
C ASN A 105 -15.99 9.97 -19.80
N ASP A 106 -16.78 9.11 -19.18
CA ASP A 106 -16.54 7.68 -19.04
C ASP A 106 -16.23 6.99 -20.39
N MET A 107 -16.87 7.46 -21.48
CA MET A 107 -16.58 6.96 -22.84
C MET A 107 -15.14 7.26 -23.28
N ARG A 108 -14.61 8.45 -22.93
CA ARG A 108 -13.23 8.82 -23.23
C ARG A 108 -12.26 8.04 -22.36
N ASP A 109 -12.60 7.82 -21.10
CA ASP A 109 -11.76 7.11 -20.15
C ASP A 109 -11.64 5.64 -20.55
N ALA A 110 -12.74 4.94 -20.90
CA ALA A 110 -12.71 3.58 -21.45
C ALA A 110 -11.90 3.49 -22.75
N ARG A 111 -12.05 4.47 -23.66
CA ARG A 111 -11.25 4.54 -24.90
C ARG A 111 -9.77 4.76 -24.64
N GLN A 112 -9.42 5.60 -23.66
CA GLN A 112 -8.05 5.86 -23.26
C GLN A 112 -7.41 4.60 -22.66
N ILE A 113 -8.13 3.84 -21.85
CA ILE A 113 -7.67 2.57 -21.31
C ILE A 113 -7.37 1.59 -22.45
N ALA A 114 -8.32 1.40 -23.38
CA ALA A 114 -8.13 0.54 -24.54
C ALA A 114 -6.92 0.96 -25.39
N LYS A 115 -6.75 2.26 -25.61
CA LYS A 115 -5.59 2.83 -26.34
C LYS A 115 -4.28 2.55 -25.62
N CYS A 116 -4.20 2.79 -24.31
CA CYS A 116 -3.01 2.45 -23.52
C CYS A 116 -2.65 0.97 -23.63
N MET A 117 -3.66 0.08 -23.70
CA MET A 117 -3.43 -1.36 -23.90
C MET A 117 -2.91 -1.67 -25.30
N CYS A 118 -3.46 -1.06 -26.33
CA CYS A 118 -2.98 -1.21 -27.71
C CYS A 118 -1.53 -0.74 -27.87
N ASP A 119 -1.20 0.38 -27.25
CA ASP A 119 0.12 1.03 -27.37
C ASP A 119 1.16 0.46 -26.38
N GLY A 120 0.75 -0.43 -25.45
CA GLY A 120 1.61 -0.94 -24.36
C GLY A 120 2.08 0.16 -23.40
N SER A 121 1.41 1.30 -23.35
CA SER A 121 1.79 2.49 -22.57
C SER A 121 1.19 2.50 -21.17
N TYR A 122 1.33 1.40 -20.45
CA TYR A 122 0.88 1.22 -19.07
C TYR A 122 1.77 0.26 -18.30
N ARG A 123 1.62 0.24 -16.98
CA ARG A 123 2.13 -0.83 -16.13
C ARG A 123 0.98 -1.57 -15.48
N ALA A 124 1.02 -2.89 -15.55
CA ALA A 124 0.05 -3.74 -14.89
C ALA A 124 0.24 -3.68 -13.36
N VAL A 125 -0.88 -3.65 -12.64
CA VAL A 125 -0.90 -3.83 -11.18
C VAL A 125 -0.64 -5.30 -10.86
N TYR A 126 0.15 -5.56 -9.85
CA TYR A 126 0.34 -6.91 -9.33
C TYR A 126 -0.95 -7.40 -8.65
N ILE A 127 -1.39 -8.58 -9.02
CA ILE A 127 -2.59 -9.21 -8.45
C ILE A 127 -2.13 -10.13 -7.30
N PRO A 128 -2.50 -9.85 -6.06
CA PRO A 128 -2.15 -10.70 -4.92
C PRO A 128 -2.89 -12.04 -4.99
N THR A 129 -2.37 -13.03 -4.27
CA THR A 129 -3.14 -14.24 -3.99
C THR A 129 -4.36 -13.90 -3.14
N GLU A 130 -5.39 -14.75 -3.14
CA GLU A 130 -6.59 -14.53 -2.31
C GLU A 130 -6.26 -14.47 -0.83
N GLU A 131 -5.32 -15.30 -0.39
CA GLU A 131 -4.85 -15.31 0.99
C GLU A 131 -4.12 -14.00 1.35
N ASP A 132 -3.19 -13.53 0.49
CA ASP A 132 -2.47 -12.28 0.73
C ASP A 132 -3.41 -11.07 0.72
N ASP A 133 -4.45 -11.08 -0.14
CA ASP A 133 -5.46 -10.04 -0.19
C ASP A 133 -6.32 -10.02 1.07
N ALA A 134 -6.76 -11.20 1.56
CA ALA A 134 -7.51 -11.32 2.80
C ALA A 134 -6.67 -10.86 4.03
N ILE A 135 -5.39 -11.24 4.09
CA ILE A 135 -4.49 -10.81 5.16
C ILE A 135 -4.28 -9.29 5.11
N LYS A 136 -4.13 -8.72 3.93
CA LYS A 136 -4.03 -7.26 3.74
C LYS A 136 -5.24 -6.53 4.31
N GLU A 137 -6.47 -6.98 4.02
CA GLU A 137 -7.69 -6.39 4.56
C GLU A 137 -7.77 -6.55 6.09
N PHE A 138 -7.35 -7.72 6.63
CA PHE A 138 -7.29 -7.95 8.07
C PHE A 138 -6.33 -7.00 8.79
N ILE A 139 -5.15 -6.77 8.22
CA ILE A 139 -4.15 -5.82 8.73
C ILE A 139 -4.70 -4.38 8.71
N ARG A 140 -5.36 -4.00 7.61
CA ARG A 140 -5.95 -2.66 7.47
C ARG A 140 -7.06 -2.42 8.48
N MET A 141 -7.92 -3.41 8.72
CA MET A 141 -8.94 -3.35 9.78
C MET A 141 -8.31 -3.08 11.16
N ARG A 142 -7.21 -3.78 11.48
CA ARG A 142 -6.46 -3.53 12.72
C ARG A 142 -5.96 -2.09 12.82
N ASP A 143 -5.47 -1.52 11.71
CA ASP A 143 -4.94 -0.15 11.69
C ASP A 143 -6.05 0.90 11.79
N ASP A 144 -7.24 0.62 11.26
CA ASP A 144 -8.44 1.45 11.44
C ASP A 144 -8.87 1.45 12.92
N ILE A 145 -8.90 0.30 13.58
CA ILE A 145 -9.18 0.20 15.02
C ILE A 145 -8.16 1.01 15.84
N LYS A 146 -6.87 0.94 15.47
CA LYS A 146 -5.81 1.74 16.12
C LYS A 146 -6.05 3.24 15.94
N GLN A 147 -6.56 3.66 14.78
CA GLN A 147 -6.91 5.06 14.54
C GLN A 147 -8.13 5.48 15.39
N ASN A 148 -9.14 4.63 15.52
CA ASN A 148 -10.28 4.86 16.41
C ASN A 148 -9.85 4.97 17.87
N LEU A 149 -8.97 4.09 18.34
CA LEU A 149 -8.39 4.19 19.68
C LEU A 149 -7.65 5.52 19.90
N LYS A 150 -6.93 6.00 18.89
CA LYS A 150 -6.28 7.32 18.97
C LYS A 150 -7.32 8.44 19.11
N SER A 151 -8.41 8.38 18.38
CA SER A 151 -9.51 9.37 18.45
C SER A 151 -10.17 9.38 19.82
N ILE A 152 -10.53 8.22 20.37
CA ILE A 152 -11.10 8.10 21.73
C ILE A 152 -10.14 8.66 22.78
N LYS A 153 -8.85 8.32 22.72
CA LYS A 153 -7.83 8.88 23.61
C LYS A 153 -7.78 10.41 23.56
N GLN A 154 -7.91 11.00 22.40
CA GLN A 154 -7.94 12.46 22.24
C GLN A 154 -9.24 13.07 22.79
N GLN A 155 -10.38 12.41 22.59
CA GLN A 155 -11.68 12.85 23.11
C GLN A 155 -11.70 12.83 24.65
N ILE A 156 -11.20 11.78 25.28
CA ILE A 156 -11.06 11.70 26.75
C ILE A 156 -10.19 12.84 27.26
N VAL A 157 -8.99 13.02 26.71
CA VAL A 157 -8.09 14.10 27.15
C VAL A 157 -8.74 15.49 26.95
N ALA A 158 -9.47 15.69 25.85
CA ALA A 158 -10.16 16.94 25.60
C ALA A 158 -11.31 17.20 26.59
N LEU A 159 -12.11 16.16 26.95
CA LEU A 159 -13.14 16.25 27.98
C LEU A 159 -12.52 16.67 29.31
N LEU A 160 -11.49 15.96 29.76
CA LEU A 160 -10.81 16.25 31.02
C LEU A 160 -10.23 17.66 31.06
N THR A 161 -9.56 18.08 29.99
CA THR A 161 -8.96 19.42 29.89
C THR A 161 -10.02 20.54 29.95
N ARG A 162 -11.17 20.38 29.26
CA ARG A 162 -12.26 21.36 29.31
C ARG A 162 -12.86 21.57 30.71
N HIS A 163 -12.78 20.52 31.53
CA HIS A 163 -13.28 20.56 32.92
C HIS A 163 -12.18 20.78 33.97
N GLY A 164 -10.98 21.22 33.55
CA GLY A 164 -9.90 21.63 34.45
C GLY A 164 -9.07 20.46 35.01
N PHE A 165 -9.32 19.21 34.59
CA PHE A 165 -8.54 18.06 35.05
C PHE A 165 -7.29 17.88 34.18
N ILE A 166 -6.15 18.27 34.70
CA ILE A 166 -4.85 18.20 34.02
C ILE A 166 -3.92 17.30 34.82
N ASN A 167 -3.30 16.33 34.15
CA ASN A 167 -2.30 15.46 34.73
C ASN A 167 -1.04 15.46 33.84
N SER A 168 0.13 15.66 34.48
CA SER A 168 1.46 15.70 33.84
C SER A 168 2.11 14.31 33.68
N ASP A 169 1.52 13.29 34.26
CA ASP A 169 2.05 11.91 34.15
C ASP A 169 2.05 11.41 32.70
N THR A 170 2.86 10.37 32.46
CA THR A 170 2.86 9.68 31.16
C THR A 170 1.47 9.11 30.88
N LYS A 171 0.84 9.63 29.83
CA LYS A 171 -0.55 9.26 29.45
C LYS A 171 -0.67 7.78 29.11
N TRP A 172 -1.83 7.20 29.43
CA TRP A 172 -2.23 5.82 29.09
C TRP A 172 -1.40 4.73 29.80
N THR A 173 -0.70 5.07 30.87
CA THR A 173 -0.16 4.11 31.84
C THR A 173 -1.26 3.67 32.81
N GLN A 174 -1.07 2.56 33.54
CA GLN A 174 -2.03 2.11 34.57
C GLN A 174 -2.29 3.21 35.61
N LYS A 175 -1.23 3.92 36.04
CA LYS A 175 -1.36 5.08 36.94
C LYS A 175 -2.26 6.18 36.34
N TYR A 176 -2.09 6.50 35.07
CA TYR A 176 -2.90 7.50 34.39
C TYR A 176 -4.37 7.07 34.25
N ILE A 177 -4.61 5.80 33.93
CA ILE A 177 -5.96 5.22 33.83
C ILE A 177 -6.64 5.21 35.22
N SER A 178 -5.92 4.81 36.29
CA SER A 178 -6.45 4.87 37.64
C SER A 178 -6.81 6.30 38.06
N TRP A 179 -5.99 7.28 37.67
CA TRP A 179 -6.33 8.68 37.92
C TRP A 179 -7.59 9.11 37.14
N ILE A 180 -7.75 8.75 35.87
CA ILE A 180 -8.98 9.04 35.10
C ILE A 180 -10.21 8.47 35.84
N ASN A 181 -10.14 7.24 36.28
CA ASN A 181 -11.25 6.55 36.95
C ASN A 181 -11.61 7.19 38.31
N SER A 182 -10.65 7.88 38.95
CA SER A 182 -10.87 8.56 40.25
C SER A 182 -11.46 9.97 40.10
N ILE A 183 -11.67 10.47 38.87
CA ILE A 183 -12.16 11.82 38.66
C ILE A 183 -13.64 11.93 39.03
N ASP A 184 -13.95 12.91 39.85
CA ASP A 184 -15.30 13.36 40.16
C ASP A 184 -15.54 14.73 39.53
N PHE A 185 -16.52 14.82 38.65
CA PHE A 185 -16.93 16.08 37.99
C PHE A 185 -17.94 16.89 38.84
N GLY A 186 -18.47 16.34 39.96
CA GLY A 186 -19.62 16.91 40.65
C GLY A 186 -20.91 16.86 39.80
N SER A 187 -20.92 16.14 38.68
CA SER A 187 -22.05 15.97 37.76
C SER A 187 -22.15 14.53 37.32
N ALA A 188 -23.28 13.89 37.62
CA ALA A 188 -23.53 12.49 37.24
C ALA A 188 -23.44 12.28 35.72
N LEU A 189 -23.99 13.21 34.91
CA LEU A 189 -23.99 13.08 33.45
C LEU A 189 -22.57 13.18 32.86
N LEU A 190 -21.70 14.04 33.42
CA LEU A 190 -20.30 14.11 32.98
C LEU A 190 -19.52 12.85 33.35
N LYS A 191 -19.81 12.28 34.51
CA LYS A 191 -19.22 11.01 34.93
C LYS A 191 -19.64 9.86 34.00
N GLU A 192 -20.94 9.75 33.73
CA GLU A 192 -21.48 8.80 32.76
C GLU A 192 -20.83 8.97 31.36
N THR A 193 -20.67 10.21 30.90
CA THR A 193 -19.99 10.50 29.62
C THR A 193 -18.53 10.00 29.63
N LEU A 194 -17.79 10.20 30.73
CA LEU A 194 -16.43 9.69 30.85
C LEU A 194 -16.41 8.16 30.88
N ASP A 195 -17.32 7.55 31.60
CA ASP A 195 -17.39 6.09 31.74
C ASP A 195 -17.70 5.42 30.39
N GLU A 196 -18.57 6.00 29.55
CA GLU A 196 -18.83 5.52 28.18
C GLU A 196 -17.58 5.65 27.29
N TYR A 197 -16.85 6.76 27.35
CA TYR A 197 -15.59 6.88 26.63
C TYR A 197 -14.54 5.87 27.10
N MET A 198 -14.48 5.58 28.40
CA MET A 198 -13.55 4.59 28.96
C MET A 198 -13.96 3.15 28.60
N LEU A 199 -15.24 2.85 28.50
CA LEU A 199 -15.77 1.58 28.01
C LEU A 199 -15.30 1.34 26.54
N GLU A 200 -15.49 2.32 25.67
CA GLU A 200 -15.03 2.25 24.30
C GLU A 200 -13.50 2.15 24.20
N TYR A 201 -12.76 2.89 25.02
CA TYR A 201 -11.30 2.76 25.12
C TYR A 201 -10.87 1.32 25.43
N HIS A 202 -11.46 0.68 26.43
CA HIS A 202 -11.12 -0.69 26.81
C HIS A 202 -11.48 -1.68 25.71
N HIS A 203 -12.66 -1.56 25.10
CA HIS A 203 -13.09 -2.38 24.00
C HIS A 203 -12.10 -2.32 22.82
N LEU A 204 -11.68 -1.12 22.41
CA LEU A 204 -10.71 -0.95 21.32
C LEU A 204 -9.32 -1.51 21.67
N VAL A 205 -8.88 -1.42 22.93
CA VAL A 205 -7.61 -2.02 23.40
C VAL A 205 -7.66 -3.55 23.30
N GLU A 206 -8.75 -4.17 23.75
CA GLU A 206 -8.94 -5.63 23.65
C GLU A 206 -8.96 -6.08 22.19
N ARG A 207 -9.67 -5.35 21.33
CA ARG A 207 -9.70 -5.66 19.89
C ARG A 207 -8.33 -5.56 19.24
N ILE A 208 -7.55 -4.52 19.53
CA ILE A 208 -6.17 -4.40 19.01
C ILE A 208 -5.32 -5.59 19.46
N THR A 209 -5.44 -5.99 20.73
CA THR A 209 -4.71 -7.15 21.27
C THR A 209 -5.09 -8.43 20.53
N TYR A 210 -6.38 -8.65 20.28
CA TYR A 210 -6.86 -9.80 19.47
C TYR A 210 -6.26 -9.80 18.06
N PHE A 211 -6.30 -8.65 17.37
CA PHE A 211 -5.75 -8.54 16.01
C PHE A 211 -4.23 -8.72 15.99
N ASP A 212 -3.51 -8.15 16.97
CA ASP A 212 -2.05 -8.27 17.05
C ASP A 212 -1.64 -9.74 17.26
N ASN A 213 -2.31 -10.48 18.14
CA ASN A 213 -2.07 -11.91 18.36
C ASN A 213 -2.34 -12.71 17.07
N ARG A 214 -3.46 -12.43 16.39
CA ARG A 214 -3.80 -13.14 15.15
C ARG A 214 -2.84 -12.84 14.02
N ILE A 215 -2.38 -11.59 13.89
CA ILE A 215 -1.34 -11.20 12.93
C ILE A 215 -0.03 -11.94 13.24
N GLU A 216 0.33 -12.10 14.52
CA GLU A 216 1.52 -12.83 14.92
C GLU A 216 1.43 -14.32 14.55
N GLU A 217 0.28 -14.97 14.78
CA GLU A 217 0.03 -16.36 14.35
C GLU A 217 0.20 -16.53 12.83
N ILE A 218 -0.40 -15.62 12.04
CA ILE A 218 -0.31 -15.65 10.57
C ILE A 218 1.14 -15.45 10.13
N ALA A 219 1.83 -14.46 10.71
CA ALA A 219 3.19 -14.08 10.35
C ALA A 219 4.21 -15.21 10.58
N TYR A 220 4.02 -16.00 11.65
CA TYR A 220 4.89 -17.15 11.95
C TYR A 220 4.36 -18.48 11.38
N GLY A 221 3.31 -18.45 10.57
CA GLY A 221 2.89 -19.59 9.73
C GLY A 221 3.96 -19.93 8.68
N VAL A 222 3.90 -21.16 8.16
CA VAL A 222 4.90 -21.74 7.27
C VAL A 222 5.23 -20.83 6.07
N LYS A 223 4.21 -20.17 5.50
CA LYS A 223 4.35 -19.33 4.29
C LYS A 223 5.18 -18.07 4.50
N TYR A 224 5.07 -17.44 5.67
CA TYR A 224 5.59 -16.08 5.89
C TYR A 224 6.78 -16.03 6.85
N LYS A 225 6.93 -17.04 7.72
CA LYS A 225 7.88 -17.04 8.84
C LYS A 225 9.30 -16.61 8.45
N ASP A 226 9.90 -17.27 7.47
CA ASP A 226 11.27 -16.96 7.04
C ASP A 226 11.41 -15.49 6.60
N LYS A 227 10.46 -15.01 5.79
CA LYS A 227 10.45 -13.62 5.30
C LYS A 227 10.24 -12.61 6.43
N VAL A 228 9.37 -12.91 7.38
CA VAL A 228 9.10 -12.05 8.55
C VAL A 228 10.33 -11.98 9.43
N GLU A 229 10.96 -13.10 9.77
CA GLU A 229 12.18 -13.15 10.60
C GLU A 229 13.33 -12.37 9.97
N LYS A 230 13.53 -12.48 8.64
CA LYS A 230 14.50 -11.68 7.90
C LYS A 230 14.22 -10.17 8.03
N LEU A 231 12.99 -9.75 7.84
CA LEU A 231 12.61 -8.32 7.93
C LEU A 231 12.69 -7.77 9.35
N GLU A 232 12.41 -8.59 10.37
CA GLU A 232 12.53 -8.21 11.77
C GLU A 232 13.98 -7.96 12.23
N CYS A 233 14.98 -8.29 11.42
CA CYS A 233 16.38 -7.94 11.65
C CYS A 233 16.64 -6.43 11.50
N PHE A 234 15.75 -5.68 10.86
CA PHE A 234 15.86 -4.23 10.74
C PHE A 234 15.28 -3.51 11.96
N ILE A 235 15.94 -2.42 12.38
CA ILE A 235 15.43 -1.56 13.46
C ILE A 235 14.10 -0.91 13.00
N GLY A 236 13.10 -0.97 13.89
CA GLY A 236 11.78 -0.37 13.65
C GLY A 236 10.80 -1.25 12.88
N ILE A 237 11.24 -2.40 12.35
CA ILE A 237 10.36 -3.37 11.72
C ILE A 237 10.03 -4.47 12.74
N LYS A 238 8.75 -4.61 13.04
CA LYS A 238 8.17 -5.68 13.87
C LYS A 238 7.21 -6.51 13.03
N THR A 239 6.65 -7.57 13.61
CA THR A 239 5.79 -8.56 12.96
C THR A 239 4.70 -7.94 12.08
N HIS A 240 3.90 -7.00 12.63
CA HIS A 240 2.87 -6.30 11.86
C HIS A 240 3.43 -5.60 10.62
N THR A 241 4.51 -4.82 10.76
CA THR A 241 5.12 -4.11 9.62
C THR A 241 5.76 -5.07 8.62
N ALA A 242 6.42 -6.14 9.11
CA ALA A 242 7.02 -7.16 8.25
C ALA A 242 5.97 -7.87 7.40
N LEU A 243 4.89 -8.36 8.01
CA LEU A 243 3.81 -9.03 7.29
C LEU A 243 3.12 -8.07 6.31
N SER A 244 2.85 -6.81 6.71
CA SER A 244 2.29 -5.79 5.81
C SER A 244 3.15 -5.56 4.56
N LEU A 245 4.48 -5.45 4.74
CA LEU A 245 5.43 -5.31 3.63
C LEU A 245 5.36 -6.50 2.67
N ILE A 246 5.24 -7.72 3.19
CA ILE A 246 5.20 -8.94 2.38
C ILE A 246 3.90 -9.01 1.58
N VAL A 247 2.75 -8.93 2.23
CA VAL A 247 1.45 -9.15 1.57
C VAL A 247 1.04 -8.00 0.64
N GLU A 248 1.41 -6.76 0.95
CA GLU A 248 1.08 -5.63 0.07
C GLU A 248 2.07 -5.44 -1.08
N THR A 249 3.31 -5.91 -0.94
CA THR A 249 4.29 -5.89 -2.04
C THR A 249 4.09 -7.09 -2.95
N GLY A 250 3.80 -8.26 -2.38
CA GLY A 250 3.73 -9.55 -3.08
C GLY A 250 5.10 -10.00 -3.57
N ASP A 251 5.33 -9.92 -4.87
CA ASP A 251 6.62 -10.31 -5.47
C ASP A 251 7.60 -9.12 -5.52
N PHE A 252 8.67 -9.19 -4.74
CA PHE A 252 9.75 -8.20 -4.74
C PHE A 252 10.65 -8.29 -5.98
N SER A 253 10.72 -9.44 -6.64
CA SER A 253 11.56 -9.67 -7.83
C SER A 253 11.09 -8.88 -9.06
N ARG A 254 9.82 -8.46 -9.07
CA ARG A 254 9.27 -7.58 -10.12
C ARG A 254 9.94 -6.20 -10.20
N PHE A 255 10.71 -5.84 -9.20
CA PHE A 255 11.51 -4.62 -9.20
C PHE A 255 12.97 -4.96 -9.49
N ALA A 256 13.50 -4.53 -10.61
CA ALA A 256 14.87 -4.80 -11.00
C ALA A 256 15.94 -4.21 -10.05
N LYS A 257 15.58 -3.16 -9.28
CA LYS A 257 16.47 -2.46 -8.33
C LYS A 257 15.67 -1.90 -7.15
N GLY A 258 16.28 -1.79 -5.98
CA GLY A 258 15.66 -1.21 -4.78
C GLY A 258 15.12 0.22 -4.97
N ASN A 259 15.77 1.02 -5.82
CA ASN A 259 15.27 2.36 -6.15
C ASN A 259 13.91 2.35 -6.86
N LEU A 260 13.63 1.32 -7.68
CA LEU A 260 12.32 1.15 -8.33
C LEU A 260 11.24 0.75 -7.32
N TYR A 261 11.60 -0.05 -6.31
CA TYR A 261 10.69 -0.33 -5.19
C TYR A 261 10.38 0.96 -4.40
N GLY A 262 11.39 1.77 -4.10
CA GLY A 262 11.19 3.09 -3.47
C GLY A 262 10.31 4.04 -4.32
N ALA A 263 10.44 3.98 -5.65
CA ALA A 263 9.61 4.74 -6.58
C ALA A 263 8.15 4.25 -6.58
N TRP A 264 7.94 2.94 -6.58
CA TRP A 264 6.61 2.32 -6.47
C TRP A 264 5.89 2.69 -5.16
N LEU A 265 6.64 2.87 -4.07
CA LEU A 265 6.11 3.38 -2.80
C LEU A 265 5.81 4.89 -2.83
N GLY A 266 6.16 5.61 -3.91
CA GLY A 266 5.99 7.05 -4.01
C GLY A 266 6.92 7.84 -3.10
N MET A 267 8.11 7.30 -2.78
CA MET A 267 9.09 7.91 -1.88
C MET A 267 10.25 8.61 -2.63
N ILE A 268 10.12 8.80 -3.94
CA ILE A 268 11.07 9.57 -4.74
C ILE A 268 10.71 11.06 -4.74
N PRO A 269 11.71 11.96 -4.86
CA PRO A 269 11.44 13.38 -5.00
C PRO A 269 10.57 13.66 -6.23
N CYS A 270 9.61 14.57 -6.08
CA CYS A 270 8.92 15.15 -7.21
C CYS A 270 9.83 16.21 -7.84
N GLN A 271 10.13 16.08 -9.12
CA GLN A 271 10.92 17.03 -9.90
C GLN A 271 10.04 17.65 -10.98
N SER A 272 10.06 18.97 -11.08
CA SER A 272 9.53 19.69 -12.23
C SER A 272 10.69 20.44 -12.85
N ALA A 273 11.29 19.84 -13.88
CA ALA A 273 12.36 20.46 -14.66
C ALA A 273 11.73 21.12 -15.90
N SER A 274 11.62 22.43 -15.88
CA SER A 274 11.37 23.24 -17.06
C SER A 274 12.52 24.25 -17.23
N GLY A 275 13.48 23.92 -18.09
CA GLY A 275 14.66 24.74 -18.33
C GLY A 275 15.74 24.62 -17.21
N PRO A 276 16.58 25.64 -17.02
CA PRO A 276 17.73 25.57 -16.11
C PRO A 276 17.39 25.57 -14.61
N LYS A 277 16.11 25.67 -14.23
CA LYS A 277 15.66 25.63 -12.83
C LYS A 277 15.14 24.25 -12.45
N ASP A 278 15.91 23.52 -11.61
CA ASP A 278 15.54 22.24 -10.99
C ASP A 278 14.76 22.51 -9.70
N ASN A 279 13.45 22.60 -9.78
CA ASN A 279 12.60 22.78 -8.61
C ASN A 279 12.30 21.40 -8.00
N ARG A 280 12.91 21.12 -6.85
CA ARG A 280 12.67 19.90 -6.06
C ARG A 280 11.55 20.13 -5.07
N PHE A 281 10.45 19.44 -5.27
CA PHE A 281 9.32 19.38 -4.34
C PHE A 281 9.49 18.20 -3.36
N GLY A 282 8.50 17.97 -2.49
CA GLY A 282 8.45 16.80 -1.62
C GLY A 282 8.44 15.47 -2.41
N ILE A 283 8.12 14.37 -1.75
CA ILE A 283 7.98 13.06 -2.40
C ILE A 283 6.71 13.01 -3.26
N THR A 284 6.71 12.19 -4.31
CA THR A 284 5.58 12.07 -5.27
C THR A 284 4.27 11.61 -4.61
N LYS A 285 4.35 10.83 -3.51
CA LYS A 285 3.21 10.20 -2.82
C LYS A 285 2.35 9.30 -3.75
N ALA A 286 2.76 9.09 -4.99
CA ALA A 286 2.13 8.16 -5.91
C ALA A 286 2.47 6.72 -5.49
N GLY A 287 1.47 5.88 -5.23
CA GLY A 287 1.67 4.48 -4.81
C GLY A 287 1.15 4.17 -3.41
N ASN A 288 1.62 3.06 -2.83
CA ASN A 288 1.06 2.50 -1.60
C ASN A 288 1.27 3.41 -0.38
N SER A 289 0.20 4.09 0.05
CA SER A 289 0.21 5.03 1.18
C SER A 289 0.39 4.34 2.53
N HIS A 290 -0.15 3.13 2.69
CA HIS A 290 -0.06 2.35 3.91
C HIS A 290 1.39 1.93 4.19
N LEU A 291 2.05 1.28 3.23
CA LEU A 291 3.46 0.90 3.37
C LEU A 291 4.37 2.12 3.55
N ARG A 292 4.11 3.22 2.85
CA ARG A 292 4.86 4.46 3.01
C ARG A 292 4.76 5.03 4.43
N LYS A 293 3.57 4.97 5.05
CA LYS A 293 3.34 5.33 6.46
C LYS A 293 4.16 4.43 7.39
N LEU A 294 4.03 3.11 7.25
CA LEU A 294 4.73 2.14 8.09
C LEU A 294 6.26 2.29 8.01
N LEU A 295 6.80 2.48 6.81
CA LEU A 295 8.25 2.69 6.63
C LEU A 295 8.72 4.02 7.23
N SER A 296 7.89 5.07 7.16
CA SER A 296 8.21 6.36 7.80
C SER A 296 8.23 6.24 9.32
N GLU A 297 7.27 5.52 9.91
CA GLU A 297 7.21 5.23 11.34
C GLU A 297 8.38 4.33 11.77
N SER A 298 8.73 3.32 10.97
CA SER A 298 9.90 2.46 11.22
C SER A 298 11.20 3.25 11.22
N ALA A 299 11.36 4.17 10.27
CA ALA A 299 12.55 5.03 10.20
C ALA A 299 12.70 5.95 11.43
N GLN A 300 11.60 6.38 12.06
CA GLN A 300 11.66 7.15 13.31
C GLN A 300 12.24 6.35 14.49
N SER A 301 12.09 5.02 14.48
CA SER A 301 12.68 4.15 15.51
C SER A 301 14.22 4.17 15.53
N LEU A 302 14.86 4.62 14.45
CA LEU A 302 16.31 4.80 14.36
C LEU A 302 16.83 5.90 15.31
N SER A 303 15.96 6.81 15.78
CA SER A 303 16.31 7.84 16.79
C SER A 303 16.68 7.24 18.14
N LYS A 304 16.22 6.02 18.43
CA LYS A 304 16.43 5.36 19.71
C LYS A 304 17.78 4.64 19.73
N GLY A 305 18.68 5.08 20.60
CA GLY A 305 20.01 4.49 20.79
C GLY A 305 21.08 5.07 19.83
N GLN A 306 22.32 4.63 20.02
CA GLN A 306 23.51 5.10 19.30
C GLN A 306 23.82 4.24 18.06
N VAL A 307 24.68 4.75 17.17
CA VAL A 307 25.22 3.97 16.04
C VAL A 307 25.92 2.72 16.57
N GLY A 308 25.64 1.56 15.99
CA GLY A 308 26.16 0.26 16.44
C GLY A 308 25.40 -0.38 17.61
N TYR A 309 24.55 0.38 18.33
CA TYR A 309 23.79 -0.18 19.45
C TYR A 309 22.66 -1.11 18.98
N LYS A 310 22.62 -2.30 19.60
CA LYS A 310 21.54 -3.30 19.44
C LYS A 310 20.84 -3.54 20.76
N SER A 311 19.51 -3.35 20.79
CA SER A 311 18.69 -3.70 21.95
C SER A 311 18.67 -5.23 22.18
N LYS A 312 18.37 -5.65 23.40
CA LYS A 312 18.18 -7.08 23.73
C LYS A 312 17.12 -7.73 22.81
N GLU A 313 16.04 -7.02 22.54
CA GLU A 313 14.95 -7.48 21.65
C GLU A 313 15.45 -7.67 20.19
N LEU A 314 16.23 -6.74 19.66
CA LEU A 314 16.80 -6.87 18.30
C LEU A 314 17.74 -8.07 18.22
N LYS A 315 18.62 -8.27 19.21
CA LYS A 315 19.51 -9.44 19.27
C LYS A 315 18.71 -10.74 19.28
N ARG A 316 17.63 -10.83 20.09
CA ARG A 316 16.73 -11.99 20.15
C ARG A 316 16.06 -12.28 18.80
N ARG A 317 15.62 -11.25 18.04
CA ARG A 317 15.04 -11.43 16.71
C ARG A 317 16.09 -11.89 15.70
N GLN A 318 17.27 -11.30 15.71
CA GLN A 318 18.39 -11.66 14.84
C GLN A 318 18.96 -13.06 15.10
N SER A 319 18.84 -13.61 16.32
CA SER A 319 19.35 -14.96 16.62
C SER A 319 18.60 -16.09 15.91
N LYS A 320 17.48 -15.77 15.26
CA LYS A 320 16.69 -16.72 14.45
C LYS A 320 17.16 -16.82 13.00
N CYS A 321 18.04 -15.91 12.54
CA CYS A 321 18.46 -15.77 11.15
C CYS A 321 19.92 -16.18 10.96
N SER A 322 20.30 -16.46 9.70
CA SER A 322 21.69 -16.77 9.34
C SER A 322 22.62 -15.57 9.58
N GLY A 323 23.91 -15.84 9.77
CA GLY A 323 24.94 -14.81 9.96
C GLY A 323 24.98 -13.77 8.83
N GLU A 324 24.75 -14.19 7.59
CA GLU A 324 24.74 -13.32 6.41
C GLU A 324 23.58 -12.31 6.45
N VAL A 325 22.35 -12.81 6.77
CA VAL A 325 21.16 -11.97 6.94
C VAL A 325 21.38 -10.94 8.05
N VAL A 326 21.93 -11.38 9.18
CA VAL A 326 22.22 -10.50 10.32
C VAL A 326 23.26 -9.46 9.95
N ALA A 327 24.36 -9.85 9.29
CA ALA A 327 25.43 -8.93 8.86
C ALA A 327 24.89 -7.86 7.89
N TYR A 328 24.05 -8.26 6.93
CA TYR A 328 23.41 -7.32 6.02
C TYR A 328 22.49 -6.33 6.74
N ALA A 329 21.62 -6.83 7.63
CA ALA A 329 20.72 -6.00 8.42
C ALA A 329 21.49 -5.04 9.35
N ASP A 330 22.58 -5.47 9.97
CA ASP A 330 23.39 -4.63 10.83
C ASP A 330 24.06 -3.49 10.07
N LYS A 331 24.65 -3.79 8.92
CA LYS A 331 25.23 -2.79 8.02
C LYS A 331 24.17 -1.75 7.59
N ALA A 332 22.97 -2.22 7.25
CA ALA A 332 21.84 -1.36 6.92
C ALA A 332 21.42 -0.50 8.12
N ASN A 333 21.21 -1.11 9.28
CA ASN A 333 20.81 -0.42 10.52
C ASN A 333 21.80 0.67 10.92
N GLU A 334 23.10 0.40 10.82
CA GLU A 334 24.15 1.36 11.14
C GLU A 334 24.17 2.53 10.16
N ARG A 335 24.14 2.24 8.85
CA ARG A 335 24.09 3.26 7.81
C ARG A 335 22.85 4.14 7.90
N LEU A 336 21.67 3.52 8.09
CA LEU A 336 20.41 4.24 8.23
C LEU A 336 20.39 5.13 9.47
N ARG A 337 20.95 4.66 10.60
CA ARG A 337 21.04 5.45 11.83
C ARG A 337 21.98 6.65 11.67
N ARG A 338 23.17 6.47 11.08
CA ARG A 338 24.07 7.59 10.74
C ARG A 338 23.38 8.61 9.85
N LYS A 339 22.66 8.14 8.84
CA LYS A 339 21.91 9.00 7.93
C LYS A 339 20.75 9.70 8.64
N TYR A 340 20.04 9.02 9.53
CA TYR A 340 18.94 9.58 10.31
C TYR A 340 19.42 10.81 11.10
N PHE A 341 20.44 10.69 11.91
CA PHE A 341 20.98 11.82 12.69
C PHE A 341 21.45 12.97 11.81
N LYS A 342 22.07 12.68 10.67
CA LYS A 342 22.47 13.73 9.70
C LYS A 342 21.27 14.43 9.05
N MET A 343 20.14 13.74 8.87
CA MET A 343 18.95 14.25 8.17
C MET A 343 17.90 14.90 9.09
N VAL A 344 17.79 14.46 10.34
CA VAL A 344 16.88 15.07 11.34
C VAL A 344 17.23 16.53 11.53
N ALA A 345 18.50 16.87 11.62
CA ALA A 345 18.95 18.28 11.66
C ALA A 345 18.49 19.11 10.45
N ARG A 346 18.02 18.48 9.37
CA ARG A 346 17.56 19.10 8.12
C ARG A 346 16.07 18.88 7.81
N GLY A 347 15.30 18.27 8.74
CA GLY A 347 13.86 17.99 8.55
C GLY A 347 13.50 17.00 7.42
N LYS A 348 14.43 16.10 6.99
CA LYS A 348 14.28 15.26 5.78
C LYS A 348 14.16 13.75 6.07
N ASN A 349 13.19 13.32 6.86
CA ASN A 349 13.02 11.91 7.28
C ASN A 349 12.64 10.94 6.14
N ALA A 350 11.95 11.41 5.10
CA ALA A 350 11.50 10.57 3.97
C ALA A 350 12.67 9.89 3.21
N ASN A 351 13.86 10.51 3.18
CA ASN A 351 15.03 9.92 2.55
C ASN A 351 15.56 8.68 3.27
N VAL A 352 15.41 8.62 4.60
CA VAL A 352 15.82 7.46 5.40
C VAL A 352 14.86 6.30 5.18
N ALA A 353 13.56 6.56 5.16
CA ALA A 353 12.54 5.57 4.89
C ALA A 353 12.66 4.98 3.47
N ARG A 354 13.01 5.79 2.47
CA ARG A 354 13.29 5.32 1.11
C ARG A 354 14.50 4.37 1.07
N GLU A 355 15.58 4.71 1.78
CA GLU A 355 16.76 3.86 1.82
C GLU A 355 16.49 2.56 2.59
N LEU A 356 15.68 2.61 3.67
CA LEU A 356 15.20 1.41 4.35
C LEU A 356 14.42 0.50 3.38
N ALA A 357 13.55 1.07 2.53
CA ALA A 357 12.87 0.31 1.50
C ALA A 357 13.82 -0.38 0.51
N CYS A 358 14.92 0.28 0.12
CA CYS A 358 15.94 -0.35 -0.72
C CYS A 358 16.64 -1.54 -0.03
N PHE A 359 16.94 -1.43 1.27
CA PHE A 359 17.52 -2.55 2.03
C PHE A 359 16.52 -3.70 2.22
N ILE A 360 15.24 -3.39 2.43
CA ILE A 360 14.16 -4.40 2.47
C ILE A 360 14.09 -5.14 1.15
N TRP A 361 14.08 -4.43 0.03
CA TRP A 361 14.10 -5.05 -1.30
C TRP A 361 15.31 -5.97 -1.46
N GLY A 362 16.52 -5.53 -1.11
CA GLY A 362 17.73 -6.34 -1.17
C GLY A 362 17.62 -7.62 -0.32
N MET A 363 17.10 -7.52 0.90
CA MET A 363 16.86 -8.67 1.78
C MET A 363 15.85 -9.67 1.18
N MET A 364 14.78 -9.16 0.58
CA MET A 364 13.68 -10.00 0.06
C MET A 364 13.95 -10.61 -1.31
N THR A 365 15.01 -10.14 -1.99
CA THR A 365 15.47 -10.67 -3.29
C THR A 365 16.83 -11.38 -3.19
N ASP A 366 17.26 -11.69 -1.96
CA ASP A 366 18.55 -12.31 -1.63
C ASP A 366 19.78 -11.56 -2.21
N ASN A 367 19.62 -10.27 -2.53
CA ASN A 367 20.72 -9.36 -2.93
C ASN A 367 21.44 -8.83 -1.69
N ILE A 368 21.92 -9.73 -0.82
CA ILE A 368 22.56 -9.40 0.47
C ILE A 368 24.10 -9.44 0.43
N GLY A 369 24.70 -9.79 -0.70
CA GLY A 369 26.15 -9.85 -0.89
C GLY A 369 26.85 -8.50 -0.65
N SER A 370 28.16 -8.52 -0.45
CA SER A 370 29.00 -7.36 -0.06
C SER A 370 28.97 -6.19 -1.06
N THR A 371 28.54 -6.39 -2.30
CA THR A 371 28.44 -5.39 -3.38
C THR A 371 27.04 -4.75 -3.50
N ALA A 372 26.04 -5.24 -2.77
CA ALA A 372 24.64 -4.82 -2.90
C ALA A 372 24.27 -3.57 -2.09
N ILE A 373 25.19 -2.61 -1.94
CA ILE A 373 24.85 -1.33 -1.30
C ILE A 373 24.28 -0.41 -2.37
N PRO A 374 23.03 0.09 -2.24
CA PRO A 374 22.52 1.14 -3.12
C PRO A 374 23.42 2.38 -3.05
N GLN A 375 23.98 2.77 -4.19
CA GLN A 375 24.68 4.05 -4.35
C GLN A 375 23.70 5.22 -4.29
#